data_22cac2b3c35420220cd9b7c92e1a102a
#
_entry.id   22cac2b3c35420220cd9b7c92e1a102a
#
_cell.length_a   1.000
_cell.length_b   1.000
_cell.length_c   1.000
_cell.angle_alpha   90.00
_cell.angle_beta   90.00
_cell.angle_gamma   90.00
#
_symmetry.space_group_name_H-M   'P 1'
#
loop_
_entity.id
_entity.type
_entity.pdbx_description
1 polymer ?
#
loop_
_entity_poly.entity_id
_entity_poly.type
_entity_poly.pdbx_seq_one_letter_code
_entity_poly.pdbx_strand_id
1 'polypeptide(L)'
;QDYLPEDVIARQNVIDAIRRVYERYGFVPIDTPVLEHFETLTGAAGNEVNKEIFTLETPEGEPAAMRFDLTVPFARIVSQYREEIKLPFRRYHIGPVFRADKPGPGRFRQFTQCDIDIAGARSLAADAEVIAVLCEAMRAVGTAEDGVPLFRIRISNRLLVDALLGGNGITETERMKHTLRVIDKLQKVGIDNVKQELGNGRIDDSGDPIPGVYLPETVISAIAEFIGVCGASRMETVTQLQTKLPVSDSTAAALSDMQELAALLDALGISEAEAIFDPSLTRGLDYYTGPVFEIEVVGMPSIGSI
;
A
#
# COMPACT_ATOMS: atom_id res chain seq x y z
N GLN A 1 15.95 -11.07 -15.27
CA GLN A 1 16.18 -10.32 -16.52
C GLN A 1 17.53 -9.65 -16.41
N ASP A 2 18.31 -9.72 -17.51
CA ASP A 2 19.56 -8.97 -17.65
C ASP A 2 19.25 -7.54 -18.12
N TYR A 3 20.07 -6.59 -17.72
CA TYR A 3 19.97 -5.19 -18.12
C TYR A 3 21.26 -4.78 -18.80
N LEU A 4 21.16 -4.19 -19.97
CA LEU A 4 22.29 -3.65 -20.70
C LEU A 4 22.69 -2.25 -20.18
N PRO A 5 23.87 -1.71 -20.54
CA PRO A 5 24.37 -0.46 -19.96
C PRO A 5 23.38 0.70 -20.04
N GLU A 6 22.65 0.85 -21.14
CA GLU A 6 21.67 1.94 -21.30
C GLU A 6 20.52 1.83 -20.28
N ASP A 7 19.99 0.62 -20.08
CA ASP A 7 18.93 0.36 -19.09
C ASP A 7 19.44 0.60 -17.66
N VAL A 8 20.67 0.18 -17.39
CA VAL A 8 21.29 0.38 -16.06
C VAL A 8 21.49 1.86 -15.78
N ILE A 9 21.98 2.64 -16.76
CA ILE A 9 22.17 4.09 -16.62
C ILE A 9 20.81 4.78 -16.40
N ALA A 10 19.80 4.46 -17.20
CA ALA A 10 18.46 5.03 -17.05
C ALA A 10 17.88 4.73 -15.64
N ARG A 11 17.96 3.48 -15.19
CA ARG A 11 17.52 3.08 -13.84
C ARG A 11 18.29 3.81 -12.75
N GLN A 12 19.62 3.96 -12.89
CA GLN A 12 20.44 4.65 -11.90
C GLN A 12 20.07 6.14 -11.80
N ASN A 13 19.76 6.79 -12.92
CA ASN A 13 19.31 8.19 -12.94
C ASN A 13 18.00 8.36 -12.17
N VAL A 14 17.05 7.44 -12.34
CA VAL A 14 15.78 7.41 -11.57
C VAL A 14 16.07 7.24 -10.07
N ILE A 15 16.90 6.26 -9.70
CA ILE A 15 17.28 6.00 -8.32
C ILE A 15 17.95 7.23 -7.69
N ASP A 16 18.85 7.89 -8.41
CA ASP A 16 19.56 9.07 -7.92
C ASP A 16 18.64 10.28 -7.76
N ALA A 17 17.62 10.42 -8.63
CA ALA A 17 16.61 11.44 -8.49
C ALA A 17 15.77 11.22 -7.22
N ILE A 18 15.29 10.01 -6.98
CA ILE A 18 14.54 9.63 -5.77
C ILE A 18 15.38 9.83 -4.51
N ARG A 19 16.62 9.33 -4.51
CA ARG A 19 17.54 9.48 -3.36
C ARG A 19 17.72 10.94 -2.96
N ARG A 20 17.95 11.85 -3.93
CA ARG A 20 18.09 13.28 -3.65
C ARG A 20 16.86 13.88 -3.01
N VAL A 21 15.67 13.42 -3.36
CA VAL A 21 14.44 13.85 -2.69
C VAL A 21 14.44 13.37 -1.24
N TYR A 22 14.68 12.09 -1.00
CA TYR A 22 14.71 11.53 0.35
C TYR A 22 15.68 12.24 1.28
N GLU A 23 16.91 12.50 0.80
CA GLU A 23 17.94 13.21 1.55
C GLU A 23 17.56 14.68 1.87
N ARG A 24 16.86 15.38 0.97
CA ARG A 24 16.35 16.74 1.23
C ARG A 24 15.31 16.77 2.35
N TYR A 25 14.53 15.71 2.53
CA TYR A 25 13.59 15.57 3.63
C TYR A 25 14.23 15.01 4.91
N GLY A 26 15.56 14.86 4.93
CA GLY A 26 16.30 14.42 6.11
C GLY A 26 16.24 12.92 6.39
N PHE A 27 15.86 12.12 5.39
CA PHE A 27 15.98 10.67 5.51
C PHE A 27 17.45 10.26 5.35
N VAL A 28 17.91 9.35 6.21
CA VAL A 28 19.29 8.84 6.19
C VAL A 28 19.32 7.42 5.62
N PRO A 29 20.42 7.04 4.92
CA PRO A 29 20.53 5.71 4.35
C PRO A 29 20.73 4.64 5.42
N ILE A 30 20.09 3.48 5.21
CA ILE A 30 20.45 2.22 5.89
C ILE A 30 20.63 1.13 4.84
N ASP A 31 21.31 0.06 5.21
CA ASP A 31 21.40 -1.16 4.42
C ASP A 31 21.25 -2.38 5.32
N THR A 32 20.71 -3.47 4.78
CA THR A 32 20.52 -4.75 5.46
C THR A 32 20.94 -5.89 4.55
N PRO A 33 21.32 -7.05 5.10
CA PRO A 33 21.61 -8.22 4.29
C PRO A 33 20.44 -8.61 3.38
N VAL A 34 20.77 -9.13 2.19
CA VAL A 34 19.77 -9.71 1.28
C VAL A 34 19.23 -11.03 1.83
N LEU A 35 20.11 -11.79 2.50
CA LEU A 35 19.76 -13.02 3.18
C LEU A 35 19.47 -12.73 4.65
N GLU A 36 18.32 -13.18 5.10
CA GLU A 36 17.87 -13.05 6.49
C GLU A 36 17.57 -14.45 7.04
N HIS A 37 17.55 -14.58 8.35
CA HIS A 37 17.02 -15.79 9.00
C HIS A 37 15.55 -15.95 8.62
N PHE A 38 15.16 -17.18 8.27
CA PHE A 38 13.78 -17.48 7.85
C PHE A 38 12.74 -17.01 8.88
N GLU A 39 12.99 -17.19 10.15
CA GLU A 39 12.12 -16.77 11.24
C GLU A 39 11.92 -15.24 11.31
N THR A 40 12.96 -14.48 10.96
CA THR A 40 12.86 -13.00 10.92
C THR A 40 11.83 -12.55 9.91
N LEU A 41 11.81 -13.17 8.74
CA LEU A 41 10.90 -12.78 7.66
C LEU A 41 9.48 -13.33 7.85
N THR A 42 9.32 -14.50 8.48
CA THR A 42 8.03 -15.17 8.64
C THR A 42 7.33 -14.85 9.94
N GLY A 43 8.05 -14.44 10.98
CA GLY A 43 7.47 -14.17 12.31
C GLY A 43 6.49 -13.00 12.36
N ALA A 44 6.65 -12.01 11.48
CA ALA A 44 5.75 -10.86 11.35
C ALA A 44 4.78 -10.96 10.16
N ALA A 45 4.98 -11.95 9.29
CA ALA A 45 4.23 -12.10 8.05
C ALA A 45 3.14 -13.16 8.20
N GLY A 46 1.94 -12.87 7.71
CA GLY A 46 0.84 -13.84 7.66
C GLY A 46 1.16 -15.04 6.75
N ASN A 47 0.34 -16.09 6.85
CA ASN A 47 0.54 -17.35 6.10
C ASN A 47 0.61 -17.19 4.57
N GLU A 48 0.12 -16.10 4.00
CA GLU A 48 0.17 -15.83 2.55
C GLU A 48 1.56 -15.38 2.11
N VAL A 49 2.21 -14.51 2.87
CA VAL A 49 3.57 -14.03 2.58
C VAL A 49 4.58 -15.17 2.59
N ASN A 50 4.36 -16.18 3.43
CA ASN A 50 5.23 -17.36 3.50
C ASN A 50 5.31 -18.16 2.19
N LYS A 51 4.31 -18.04 1.30
CA LYS A 51 4.30 -18.68 -0.02
C LYS A 51 5.08 -17.91 -1.07
N GLU A 52 5.36 -16.65 -0.80
CA GLU A 52 6.01 -15.73 -1.74
C GLU A 52 7.49 -15.49 -1.41
N ILE A 53 8.03 -16.16 -0.37
CA ILE A 53 9.42 -16.04 0.07
C ILE A 53 10.28 -17.09 -0.62
N PHE A 54 11.43 -16.68 -1.16
CA PHE A 54 12.47 -17.59 -1.58
C PHE A 54 13.23 -18.12 -0.37
N THR A 55 13.07 -19.42 -0.08
CA THR A 55 13.75 -20.10 1.01
C THR A 55 15.07 -20.72 0.55
N LEU A 56 16.05 -20.70 1.44
CA LEU A 56 17.39 -21.28 1.24
C LEU A 56 17.82 -22.05 2.49
N GLU A 57 18.86 -22.81 2.33
CA GLU A 57 19.56 -23.48 3.43
C GLU A 57 21.02 -23.03 3.41
N THR A 58 21.54 -22.64 4.57
CA THR A 58 22.96 -22.29 4.67
C THR A 58 23.83 -23.56 4.59
N PRO A 59 25.14 -23.44 4.33
CA PRO A 59 26.03 -24.61 4.35
C PRO A 59 26.02 -25.39 5.69
N GLU A 60 25.66 -24.74 6.78
CA GLU A 60 25.51 -25.29 8.13
C GLU A 60 24.15 -25.97 8.36
N GLY A 61 23.23 -25.90 7.37
CA GLY A 61 21.88 -26.47 7.48
C GLY A 61 20.87 -25.55 8.17
N GLU A 62 21.18 -24.28 8.36
CA GLU A 62 20.24 -23.32 8.96
C GLU A 62 19.26 -22.76 7.90
N PRO A 63 17.96 -22.64 8.24
CA PRO A 63 16.98 -22.06 7.33
C PRO A 63 17.20 -20.55 7.17
N ALA A 64 17.37 -20.13 5.92
CA ALA A 64 17.50 -18.73 5.52
C ALA A 64 16.49 -18.39 4.43
N ALA A 65 16.28 -17.12 4.17
CA ALA A 65 15.42 -16.67 3.09
C ALA A 65 15.92 -15.35 2.48
N MET A 66 15.54 -15.10 1.24
CA MET A 66 15.79 -13.81 0.61
C MET A 66 14.72 -12.81 1.04
N ARG A 67 15.13 -11.59 1.40
CA ARG A 67 14.18 -10.54 1.79
C ARG A 67 13.18 -10.25 0.67
N PHE A 68 11.90 -10.21 1.01
CA PHE A 68 10.79 -9.93 0.08
C PHE A 68 10.35 -8.46 0.11
N ASP A 69 10.78 -7.71 1.12
CA ASP A 69 10.62 -6.26 1.30
C ASP A 69 11.83 -5.67 2.05
N LEU A 70 11.79 -4.37 2.30
CA LEU A 70 12.78 -3.66 3.11
C LEU A 70 12.22 -3.21 4.47
N THR A 71 10.93 -3.41 4.72
CA THR A 71 10.23 -3.03 5.96
C THR A 71 10.51 -4.01 7.10
N VAL A 72 10.43 -5.32 6.85
CA VAL A 72 10.71 -6.33 7.89
C VAL A 72 12.16 -6.26 8.38
N PRO A 73 13.19 -6.18 7.48
CA PRO A 73 14.56 -5.93 7.92
C PRO A 73 14.73 -4.63 8.70
N PHE A 74 14.00 -3.57 8.35
CA PHE A 74 14.01 -2.32 9.10
C PHE A 74 13.43 -2.48 10.50
N ALA A 75 12.30 -3.16 10.64
CA ALA A 75 11.70 -3.44 11.95
C ALA A 75 12.67 -4.21 12.85
N ARG A 76 13.43 -5.17 12.30
CA ARG A 76 14.49 -5.89 13.00
C ARG A 76 15.60 -4.94 13.47
N ILE A 77 16.07 -4.02 12.61
CA ILE A 77 17.08 -3.01 12.98
C ILE A 77 16.59 -2.16 14.14
N VAL A 78 15.37 -1.61 14.05
CA VAL A 78 14.82 -0.75 15.11
C VAL A 78 14.71 -1.51 16.44
N SER A 79 14.35 -2.78 16.39
CA SER A 79 14.29 -3.63 17.58
C SER A 79 15.66 -3.95 18.16
N GLN A 80 16.65 -4.28 17.29
CA GLN A 80 17.98 -4.72 17.68
C GLN A 80 18.85 -3.57 18.19
N TYR A 81 18.73 -2.39 17.57
CA TYR A 81 19.56 -1.21 17.85
C TYR A 81 18.76 -0.09 18.53
N ARG A 82 17.78 -0.45 19.36
CA ARG A 82 16.86 0.51 20.01
C ARG A 82 17.56 1.53 20.92
N GLU A 83 18.75 1.21 21.43
CA GLU A 83 19.53 2.09 22.30
C GLU A 83 20.37 3.10 21.49
N GLU A 84 20.73 2.75 20.25
CA GLU A 84 21.50 3.59 19.33
C GLU A 84 20.59 4.45 18.45
N ILE A 85 19.43 3.94 18.08
CA ILE A 85 18.46 4.63 17.22
C ILE A 85 17.63 5.61 18.05
N LYS A 86 17.76 6.90 17.73
CA LYS A 86 16.96 7.96 18.35
C LYS A 86 15.68 8.18 17.57
N LEU A 87 14.53 8.10 18.26
CA LEU A 87 13.21 8.36 17.66
C LEU A 87 12.84 9.85 17.72
N PRO A 88 12.11 10.41 16.73
CA PRO A 88 11.68 9.74 15.50
C PRO A 88 12.88 9.49 14.56
N PHE A 89 12.95 8.30 13.99
CA PHE A 89 14.02 7.89 13.09
C PHE A 89 13.51 7.83 11.65
N ARG A 90 14.13 8.61 10.77
CA ARG A 90 13.80 8.71 9.34
C ARG A 90 14.87 8.01 8.55
N ARG A 91 14.50 6.94 7.86
CA ARG A 91 15.45 6.19 7.03
C ARG A 91 14.96 6.07 5.60
N TYR A 92 15.89 5.94 4.67
CA TYR A 92 15.61 5.35 3.37
C TYR A 92 16.47 4.11 3.14
N HIS A 93 15.95 3.20 2.32
CA HIS A 93 16.69 2.04 1.84
C HIS A 93 16.34 1.81 0.37
N ILE A 94 17.36 1.73 -0.49
CA ILE A 94 17.19 1.44 -1.92
C ILE A 94 17.96 0.16 -2.20
N GLY A 95 17.25 -0.92 -2.50
CA GLY A 95 17.89 -2.21 -2.68
C GLY A 95 17.00 -3.27 -3.33
N PRO A 96 17.60 -4.39 -3.76
CA PRO A 96 16.88 -5.49 -4.36
C PRO A 96 16.04 -6.24 -3.33
N VAL A 97 14.83 -6.64 -3.75
CA VAL A 97 13.95 -7.55 -3.02
C VAL A 97 13.50 -8.68 -3.95
N PHE A 98 13.05 -9.79 -3.35
CA PHE A 98 12.83 -11.04 -4.05
C PHE A 98 11.46 -11.62 -3.67
N ARG A 99 10.58 -11.78 -4.67
CA ARG A 99 9.25 -12.38 -4.47
C ARG A 99 9.07 -13.58 -5.37
N ALA A 100 8.61 -14.69 -4.81
CA ALA A 100 8.36 -15.93 -5.55
C ALA A 100 7.08 -15.90 -6.40
N ASP A 101 6.51 -14.74 -6.61
CA ASP A 101 5.34 -14.49 -7.43
C ASP A 101 5.47 -15.09 -8.84
N LYS A 102 4.30 -15.37 -9.45
CA LYS A 102 4.25 -15.72 -10.85
C LYS A 102 4.64 -14.50 -11.69
N PRO A 103 5.69 -14.60 -12.52
CA PRO A 103 6.13 -13.49 -13.37
C PRO A 103 5.04 -13.05 -14.35
N GLY A 104 4.99 -11.76 -14.63
CA GLY A 104 4.05 -11.16 -15.57
C GLY A 104 4.54 -9.78 -16.06
N PRO A 105 3.79 -9.09 -16.90
CA PRO A 105 4.11 -7.73 -17.29
C PRO A 105 4.25 -6.83 -16.06
N GLY A 106 5.40 -6.15 -15.92
CA GLY A 106 5.70 -5.32 -14.76
C GLY A 106 5.97 -6.06 -13.43
N ARG A 107 5.86 -7.40 -13.40
CA ARG A 107 6.13 -8.23 -12.21
C ARG A 107 7.35 -9.12 -12.40
N PHE A 108 8.39 -8.82 -11.66
CA PHE A 108 9.65 -9.55 -11.66
C PHE A 108 9.87 -10.20 -10.29
N ARG A 109 10.53 -11.36 -10.27
CA ARG A 109 10.91 -12.04 -9.03
C ARG A 109 12.01 -11.33 -8.26
N GLN A 110 12.80 -10.51 -8.94
CA GLN A 110 13.75 -9.58 -8.36
C GLN A 110 13.48 -8.19 -8.92
N PHE A 111 13.33 -7.22 -8.03
CA PHE A 111 13.17 -5.80 -8.39
C PHE A 111 13.78 -4.92 -7.31
N THR A 112 13.94 -3.63 -7.58
CA THR A 112 14.47 -2.67 -6.62
C THR A 112 13.32 -1.94 -5.93
N GLN A 113 13.31 -1.95 -4.61
CA GLN A 113 12.47 -1.05 -3.81
C GLN A 113 13.24 0.21 -3.44
N CYS A 114 12.52 1.33 -3.35
CA CYS A 114 13.00 2.61 -2.87
C CYS A 114 12.14 3.01 -1.68
N ASP A 115 12.46 2.49 -0.51
CA ASP A 115 11.64 2.64 0.69
C ASP A 115 12.07 3.82 1.55
N ILE A 116 11.08 4.49 2.15
CA ILE A 116 11.26 5.45 3.25
C ILE A 116 10.37 5.06 4.41
N ASP A 117 10.85 5.25 5.63
CA ASP A 117 10.08 5.04 6.86
C ASP A 117 10.41 6.08 7.91
N ILE A 118 9.42 6.37 8.75
CA ILE A 118 9.55 7.20 9.94
C ILE A 118 9.15 6.36 11.15
N ALA A 119 10.12 5.82 11.88
CA ALA A 119 9.84 5.07 13.10
C ALA A 119 9.65 6.00 14.30
N GLY A 120 8.67 5.69 15.16
CA GLY A 120 8.43 6.41 16.41
C GLY A 120 7.63 7.71 16.30
N ALA A 121 7.10 8.06 15.12
CA ALA A 121 6.11 9.12 14.97
C ALA A 121 4.69 8.55 15.14
N ARG A 122 3.84 9.29 15.86
CA ARG A 122 2.42 8.91 16.08
C ARG A 122 1.44 9.88 15.42
N SER A 123 1.94 10.97 14.87
CA SER A 123 1.13 12.01 14.26
C SER A 123 0.89 11.72 12.78
N LEU A 124 -0.30 12.00 12.29
CA LEU A 124 -0.66 11.98 10.86
C LEU A 124 0.21 12.94 10.02
N ALA A 125 0.92 13.86 10.65
CA ALA A 125 1.91 14.69 9.95
C ALA A 125 3.04 13.84 9.34
N ALA A 126 3.36 12.66 9.91
CA ALA A 126 4.32 11.74 9.32
C ALA A 126 3.78 11.10 8.03
N ASP A 127 2.51 10.70 8.02
CA ASP A 127 1.83 10.17 6.84
C ASP A 127 1.75 11.23 5.73
N ALA A 128 1.33 12.45 6.09
CA ALA A 128 1.27 13.57 5.15
C ALA A 128 2.66 13.91 4.57
N GLU A 129 3.71 13.88 5.39
CA GLU A 129 5.08 14.11 4.94
C GLU A 129 5.54 13.01 3.97
N VAL A 130 5.29 11.73 4.28
CA VAL A 130 5.61 10.62 3.37
C VAL A 130 4.91 10.81 2.03
N ILE A 131 3.61 11.16 2.03
CA ILE A 131 2.86 11.44 0.80
C ILE A 131 3.49 12.60 0.02
N ALA A 132 3.89 13.69 0.69
CA ALA A 132 4.56 14.82 0.05
C ALA A 132 5.91 14.42 -0.57
N VAL A 133 6.71 13.60 0.14
CA VAL A 133 7.97 13.05 -0.38
C VAL A 133 7.73 12.20 -1.61
N LEU A 134 6.69 11.37 -1.63
CA LEU A 134 6.32 10.55 -2.77
C LEU A 134 5.90 11.42 -3.98
N CYS A 135 5.08 12.45 -3.77
CA CYS A 135 4.72 13.41 -4.82
C CYS A 135 5.97 14.06 -5.42
N GLU A 136 6.90 14.50 -4.57
CA GLU A 136 8.13 15.15 -5.04
C GLU A 136 9.08 14.17 -5.75
N ALA A 137 9.18 12.93 -5.26
CA ALA A 137 9.92 11.87 -5.93
C ALA A 137 9.35 11.57 -7.33
N MET A 138 8.03 11.47 -7.44
CA MET A 138 7.37 11.26 -8.74
C MET A 138 7.61 12.42 -9.70
N ARG A 139 7.51 13.66 -9.24
CA ARG A 139 7.87 14.83 -10.08
C ARG A 139 9.33 14.78 -10.52
N ALA A 140 10.25 14.40 -9.62
CA ALA A 140 11.69 14.35 -9.89
C ALA A 140 12.08 13.28 -10.91
N VAL A 141 11.32 12.21 -11.05
CA VAL A 141 11.54 11.16 -12.07
C VAL A 141 10.85 11.46 -13.41
N GLY A 142 10.25 12.65 -13.57
CA GLY A 142 9.68 13.09 -14.84
C GLY A 142 8.24 12.66 -15.09
N THR A 143 7.47 12.35 -14.03
CA THR A 143 6.04 12.05 -14.14
C THR A 143 5.16 13.31 -13.99
N ALA A 144 5.60 14.42 -14.58
CA ALA A 144 4.81 15.64 -14.73
C ALA A 144 5.14 16.26 -16.09
N GLU A 145 4.13 16.69 -16.83
CA GLU A 145 4.25 17.36 -18.12
C GLU A 145 3.49 18.66 -18.07
N ASP A 146 4.14 19.77 -18.42
CA ASP A 146 3.58 21.14 -18.37
C ASP A 146 2.93 21.50 -17.03
N GLY A 147 3.48 20.96 -15.93
CA GLY A 147 2.95 21.17 -14.57
C GLY A 147 1.72 20.32 -14.22
N VAL A 148 1.28 19.44 -15.13
CA VAL A 148 0.21 18.48 -14.86
C VAL A 148 0.83 17.18 -14.38
N PRO A 149 0.44 16.65 -13.19
CA PRO A 149 0.96 15.38 -12.70
C PRO A 149 0.45 14.22 -13.57
N LEU A 150 1.38 13.37 -14.01
CA LEU A 150 1.09 12.11 -14.69
C LEU A 150 1.02 10.93 -13.69
N PHE A 151 0.86 11.23 -12.44
CA PHE A 151 0.66 10.26 -11.36
C PHE A 151 -0.47 10.72 -10.45
N ARG A 152 -0.97 9.78 -9.67
CA ARG A 152 -1.96 10.05 -8.62
C ARG A 152 -1.70 9.14 -7.44
N ILE A 153 -1.69 9.72 -6.24
CA ILE A 153 -1.67 8.97 -4.99
C ILE A 153 -3.11 8.79 -4.53
N ARG A 154 -3.55 7.55 -4.48
CA ARG A 154 -4.85 7.15 -3.94
C ARG A 154 -4.67 6.85 -2.46
N ILE A 155 -5.49 7.43 -1.62
CA ILE A 155 -5.39 7.33 -0.16
C ILE A 155 -6.71 6.79 0.39
N SER A 156 -6.62 5.78 1.25
CA SER A 156 -7.73 5.25 2.03
C SER A 156 -7.32 5.15 3.50
N ASN A 157 -8.24 4.70 4.35
CA ASN A 157 -7.94 4.42 5.74
C ASN A 157 -8.54 3.06 6.12
N ARG A 158 -7.71 2.16 6.63
CA ARG A 158 -8.10 0.81 7.04
C ARG A 158 -9.24 0.83 8.05
N LEU A 159 -9.24 1.78 8.98
CA LEU A 159 -10.25 1.89 10.03
C LEU A 159 -11.66 2.18 9.48
N LEU A 160 -11.77 2.89 8.34
CA LEU A 160 -13.07 3.13 7.69
C LEU A 160 -13.66 1.85 7.15
N VAL A 161 -12.82 1.01 6.52
CA VAL A 161 -13.25 -0.27 5.97
C VAL A 161 -13.63 -1.25 7.08
N ASP A 162 -12.83 -1.30 8.15
CA ASP A 162 -13.14 -2.13 9.33
C ASP A 162 -14.44 -1.69 10.02
N ALA A 163 -14.69 -0.37 10.12
CA ALA A 163 -15.94 0.17 10.64
C ALA A 163 -17.14 -0.18 9.76
N LEU A 164 -17.01 -0.09 8.43
CA LEU A 164 -18.05 -0.50 7.49
C LEU A 164 -18.41 -1.97 7.66
N LEU A 165 -17.41 -2.85 7.65
CA LEU A 165 -17.59 -4.30 7.73
C LEU A 165 -18.19 -4.69 9.09
N GLY A 166 -17.60 -4.18 10.19
CA GLY A 166 -18.08 -4.44 11.55
C GLY A 166 -19.50 -3.94 11.78
N GLY A 167 -19.86 -2.75 11.31
CA GLY A 167 -21.20 -2.19 11.40
C GLY A 167 -22.25 -2.96 10.59
N ASN A 168 -21.82 -3.71 9.58
CA ASN A 168 -22.66 -4.62 8.79
C ASN A 168 -22.57 -6.09 9.28
N GLY A 169 -22.04 -6.33 10.48
CA GLY A 169 -22.00 -7.65 11.11
C GLY A 169 -20.93 -8.60 10.58
N ILE A 170 -19.94 -8.10 9.81
CA ILE A 170 -18.81 -8.89 9.36
C ILE A 170 -17.68 -8.70 10.37
N THR A 171 -17.59 -9.60 11.36
CA THR A 171 -16.62 -9.53 12.46
C THR A 171 -15.64 -10.71 12.47
N GLU A 172 -15.92 -11.76 11.70
CA GLU A 172 -15.02 -12.90 11.57
C GLU A 172 -13.83 -12.53 10.68
N THR A 173 -12.62 -12.71 11.20
CA THR A 173 -11.37 -12.29 10.57
C THR A 173 -11.20 -12.84 9.15
N GLU A 174 -11.44 -14.15 8.94
CA GLU A 174 -11.28 -14.76 7.61
C GLU A 174 -12.31 -14.22 6.60
N ARG A 175 -13.53 -13.96 7.07
CA ARG A 175 -14.58 -13.38 6.23
C ARG A 175 -14.28 -11.93 5.88
N MET A 176 -13.76 -11.14 6.82
CA MET A 176 -13.25 -9.78 6.57
C MET A 176 -12.15 -9.81 5.52
N LYS A 177 -11.13 -10.64 5.71
CA LYS A 177 -10.03 -10.79 4.75
C LYS A 177 -10.52 -11.19 3.36
N HIS A 178 -11.45 -12.16 3.28
CA HIS A 178 -12.02 -12.56 1.99
C HIS A 178 -12.77 -11.41 1.32
N THR A 179 -13.60 -10.67 2.08
CA THR A 179 -14.31 -9.49 1.57
C THR A 179 -13.34 -8.44 1.00
N LEU A 180 -12.28 -8.14 1.74
CA LEU A 180 -11.27 -7.16 1.33
C LEU A 180 -10.51 -7.60 0.06
N ARG A 181 -10.15 -8.89 -0.05
CA ARG A 181 -9.54 -9.43 -1.28
C ARG A 181 -10.45 -9.32 -2.50
N VAL A 182 -11.76 -9.44 -2.31
CA VAL A 182 -12.73 -9.25 -3.39
C VAL A 182 -12.79 -7.79 -3.81
N ILE A 183 -12.83 -6.87 -2.84
CA ILE A 183 -12.84 -5.42 -3.12
C ILE A 183 -11.54 -4.99 -3.84
N ASP A 184 -10.38 -5.50 -3.43
CA ASP A 184 -9.07 -5.19 -4.05
C ASP A 184 -9.03 -5.51 -5.56
N LYS A 185 -9.88 -6.41 -6.02
CA LYS A 185 -9.99 -6.73 -7.46
C LYS A 185 -10.79 -5.69 -8.26
N LEU A 186 -11.40 -4.69 -7.62
CA LEU A 186 -12.36 -3.77 -8.25
C LEU A 186 -11.86 -3.19 -9.59
N GLN A 187 -10.62 -2.69 -9.60
CA GLN A 187 -10.04 -2.09 -10.81
C GLN A 187 -9.81 -3.10 -11.93
N LYS A 188 -9.58 -4.37 -11.58
CA LYS A 188 -9.30 -5.45 -12.54
C LYS A 188 -10.56 -6.04 -13.13
N VAL A 189 -11.59 -6.25 -12.29
CA VAL A 189 -12.78 -7.03 -12.70
C VAL A 189 -14.06 -6.19 -12.81
N GLY A 190 -14.05 -4.97 -12.29
CA GLY A 190 -15.22 -4.07 -12.28
C GLY A 190 -16.22 -4.36 -11.16
N ILE A 191 -17.10 -3.38 -10.91
CA ILE A 191 -18.02 -3.39 -9.77
C ILE A 191 -19.04 -4.54 -9.81
N ASP A 192 -19.53 -4.91 -11.00
CA ASP A 192 -20.55 -5.97 -11.14
C ASP A 192 -19.98 -7.34 -10.78
N ASN A 193 -18.74 -7.64 -11.19
CA ASN A 193 -18.04 -8.86 -10.82
C ASN A 193 -17.69 -8.87 -9.32
N VAL A 194 -17.31 -7.73 -8.75
CA VAL A 194 -17.08 -7.60 -7.30
C VAL A 194 -18.38 -7.91 -6.53
N LYS A 195 -19.52 -7.36 -6.93
CA LYS A 195 -20.82 -7.66 -6.29
C LYS A 195 -21.16 -9.15 -6.36
N GLN A 196 -20.92 -9.81 -7.50
CA GLN A 196 -21.15 -11.25 -7.64
C GLN A 196 -20.23 -12.06 -6.71
N GLU A 197 -18.93 -11.72 -6.63
CA GLU A 197 -17.98 -12.38 -5.74
C GLU A 197 -18.27 -12.10 -4.26
N LEU A 198 -18.77 -10.91 -3.89
CA LEU A 198 -19.27 -10.65 -2.54
C LEU A 198 -20.52 -11.48 -2.21
N GLY A 199 -21.35 -11.79 -3.20
CA GLY A 199 -22.53 -12.64 -3.09
C GLY A 199 -22.22 -14.12 -3.25
N ASN A 200 -22.85 -14.75 -4.24
CA ASN A 200 -22.79 -16.21 -4.47
C ASN A 200 -21.54 -16.68 -5.24
N GLY A 201 -20.69 -15.75 -5.69
CA GLY A 201 -19.59 -16.05 -6.59
C GLY A 201 -19.96 -15.92 -8.07
N ARG A 202 -19.02 -16.21 -8.94
CA ARG A 202 -19.17 -16.15 -10.41
C ARG A 202 -18.34 -17.22 -11.10
N ILE A 203 -18.51 -17.35 -12.38
CA ILE A 203 -17.60 -18.10 -13.26
C ILE A 203 -16.69 -17.07 -13.93
N ASP A 204 -15.38 -17.32 -13.96
CA ASP A 204 -14.43 -16.45 -14.65
C ASP A 204 -14.41 -16.68 -16.16
N ASP A 205 -13.59 -15.89 -16.88
CA ASP A 205 -13.49 -15.96 -18.34
C ASP A 205 -12.86 -17.29 -18.84
N SER A 206 -12.19 -18.03 -17.96
CA SER A 206 -11.64 -19.38 -18.27
C SER A 206 -12.63 -20.50 -18.01
N GLY A 207 -13.79 -20.21 -17.41
CA GLY A 207 -14.80 -21.17 -17.05
C GLY A 207 -14.63 -21.74 -15.64
N ASP A 208 -13.69 -21.24 -14.87
CA ASP A 208 -13.44 -21.70 -13.51
C ASP A 208 -14.38 -21.00 -12.50
N PRO A 209 -14.93 -21.74 -11.51
CA PRO A 209 -15.78 -21.15 -10.49
C PRO A 209 -14.98 -20.35 -9.48
N ILE A 210 -15.35 -19.08 -9.29
CA ILE A 210 -14.86 -18.22 -8.21
C ILE A 210 -15.89 -18.26 -7.08
N PRO A 211 -15.53 -18.80 -5.90
CA PRO A 211 -16.45 -18.88 -4.77
C PRO A 211 -16.79 -17.49 -4.22
N GLY A 212 -18.03 -17.30 -3.79
CA GLY A 212 -18.48 -16.05 -3.18
C GLY A 212 -18.15 -15.96 -1.68
N VAL A 213 -18.31 -14.74 -1.14
CA VAL A 213 -18.25 -14.46 0.30
C VAL A 213 -19.60 -14.77 0.99
N TYR A 214 -20.67 -14.90 0.21
CA TYR A 214 -22.05 -15.15 0.66
C TYR A 214 -22.57 -14.05 1.60
N LEU A 215 -22.33 -12.78 1.25
CA LEU A 215 -22.87 -11.64 1.98
C LEU A 215 -24.33 -11.40 1.60
N PRO A 216 -25.17 -10.90 2.53
CA PRO A 216 -26.52 -10.42 2.21
C PRO A 216 -26.48 -9.25 1.21
N GLU A 217 -27.50 -9.13 0.35
CA GLU A 217 -27.60 -8.07 -0.66
C GLU A 217 -27.54 -6.66 -0.06
N THR A 218 -28.08 -6.46 1.13
CA THR A 218 -28.01 -5.19 1.86
C THR A 218 -26.58 -4.81 2.21
N VAL A 219 -25.74 -5.77 2.57
CA VAL A 219 -24.32 -5.56 2.90
C VAL A 219 -23.53 -5.31 1.63
N ILE A 220 -23.81 -6.06 0.55
CA ILE A 220 -23.17 -5.85 -0.76
C ILE A 220 -23.45 -4.44 -1.27
N SER A 221 -24.70 -3.97 -1.14
CA SER A 221 -25.09 -2.61 -1.52
C SER A 221 -24.35 -1.56 -0.68
N ALA A 222 -24.27 -1.73 0.64
CA ALA A 222 -23.53 -0.81 1.52
C ALA A 222 -22.03 -0.74 1.15
N ILE A 223 -21.41 -1.89 0.87
CA ILE A 223 -20.01 -1.94 0.41
C ILE A 223 -19.88 -1.22 -0.94
N ALA A 224 -20.76 -1.50 -1.89
CA ALA A 224 -20.72 -0.87 -3.21
C ALA A 224 -20.91 0.66 -3.14
N GLU A 225 -21.81 1.14 -2.29
CA GLU A 225 -22.00 2.57 -2.05
C GLU A 225 -20.76 3.21 -1.42
N PHE A 226 -20.10 2.55 -0.47
CA PHE A 226 -18.89 3.04 0.17
C PHE A 226 -17.72 3.13 -0.82
N ILE A 227 -17.42 2.05 -1.55
CA ILE A 227 -16.30 2.04 -2.50
C ILE A 227 -16.56 2.90 -3.75
N GLY A 228 -17.80 3.29 -3.99
CA GLY A 228 -18.18 4.19 -5.07
C GLY A 228 -18.13 5.68 -4.70
N VAL A 229 -17.81 6.03 -3.45
CA VAL A 229 -17.68 7.44 -3.05
C VAL A 229 -16.51 8.09 -3.78
N CYS A 230 -16.81 9.20 -4.46
CA CYS A 230 -15.82 10.00 -5.20
C CYS A 230 -16.26 11.46 -5.16
N GLY A 231 -15.65 12.26 -4.29
CA GLY A 231 -15.87 13.70 -4.22
C GLY A 231 -14.96 14.47 -5.18
N ALA A 232 -15.30 15.72 -5.47
CA ALA A 232 -14.45 16.61 -6.25
C ALA A 232 -13.22 17.11 -5.45
N SER A 233 -13.24 16.92 -4.12
CA SER A 233 -12.12 17.18 -3.22
C SER A 233 -12.01 16.12 -2.14
N ARG A 234 -10.86 16.10 -1.46
CA ARG A 234 -10.63 15.24 -0.28
C ARG A 234 -11.70 15.44 0.78
N MET A 235 -12.01 16.70 1.10
CA MET A 235 -13.02 17.04 2.10
C MET A 235 -14.44 16.67 1.68
N GLU A 236 -14.79 16.80 0.41
CA GLU A 236 -16.08 16.34 -0.10
C GLU A 236 -16.21 14.80 -0.01
N THR A 237 -15.14 14.07 -0.34
CA THR A 237 -15.08 12.62 -0.16
C THR A 237 -15.35 12.24 1.29
N VAL A 238 -14.69 12.89 2.27
CA VAL A 238 -14.92 12.65 3.71
C VAL A 238 -16.38 12.93 4.09
N THR A 239 -16.95 14.02 3.61
CA THR A 239 -18.37 14.37 3.88
C THR A 239 -19.33 13.31 3.35
N GLN A 240 -19.08 12.80 2.15
CA GLN A 240 -19.88 11.73 1.56
C GLN A 240 -19.72 10.41 2.34
N LEU A 241 -18.49 10.05 2.73
CA LEU A 241 -18.21 8.85 3.54
C LEU A 241 -18.93 8.87 4.88
N GLN A 242 -19.05 10.03 5.52
CA GLN A 242 -19.77 10.17 6.79
C GLN A 242 -21.23 9.72 6.70
N THR A 243 -21.86 9.85 5.53
CA THR A 243 -23.25 9.41 5.31
C THR A 243 -23.39 7.92 5.00
N LYS A 244 -22.30 7.23 4.67
CA LYS A 244 -22.28 5.81 4.24
C LYS A 244 -21.76 4.87 5.32
N LEU A 245 -21.22 5.39 6.40
CA LEU A 245 -20.62 4.61 7.46
C LEU A 245 -21.54 4.54 8.69
N PRO A 246 -21.46 3.45 9.46
CA PRO A 246 -22.19 3.35 10.73
C PRO A 246 -21.72 4.40 11.71
N VAL A 247 -22.63 4.94 12.52
CA VAL A 247 -22.29 5.89 13.58
C VAL A 247 -21.65 5.14 14.74
N SER A 248 -20.36 5.39 14.98
CA SER A 248 -19.57 4.83 16.07
C SER A 248 -18.38 5.72 16.39
N ASP A 249 -17.81 5.55 17.59
CA ASP A 249 -16.60 6.29 17.97
C ASP A 249 -15.41 5.99 17.07
N SER A 250 -15.27 4.73 16.61
CA SER A 250 -14.22 4.33 15.67
C SER A 250 -14.40 4.97 14.31
N THR A 251 -15.64 5.05 13.80
CA THR A 251 -15.95 5.77 12.57
C THR A 251 -15.62 7.26 12.69
N ALA A 252 -16.03 7.89 13.81
CA ALA A 252 -15.76 9.31 14.03
C ALA A 252 -14.26 9.60 14.10
N ALA A 253 -13.48 8.76 14.77
CA ALA A 253 -12.02 8.88 14.84
C ALA A 253 -11.39 8.73 13.45
N ALA A 254 -11.75 7.72 12.68
CA ALA A 254 -11.21 7.49 11.35
C ALA A 254 -11.55 8.62 10.36
N LEU A 255 -12.76 9.19 10.44
CA LEU A 255 -13.13 10.36 9.64
C LEU A 255 -12.36 11.62 10.07
N SER A 256 -12.13 11.79 11.38
CA SER A 256 -11.31 12.88 11.91
C SER A 256 -9.86 12.78 11.40
N ASP A 257 -9.29 11.57 11.39
CA ASP A 257 -7.95 11.34 10.83
C ASP A 257 -7.88 11.73 9.35
N MET A 258 -8.91 11.38 8.56
CA MET A 258 -8.96 11.77 7.15
C MET A 258 -9.09 13.28 6.97
N GLN A 259 -9.87 13.97 7.82
CA GLN A 259 -9.99 15.43 7.80
C GLN A 259 -8.65 16.11 8.15
N GLU A 260 -7.97 15.64 9.18
CA GLU A 260 -6.65 16.13 9.57
C GLU A 260 -5.63 15.90 8.45
N LEU A 261 -5.61 14.70 7.85
CA LEU A 261 -4.73 14.39 6.74
C LEU A 261 -4.99 15.29 5.52
N ALA A 262 -6.26 15.57 5.18
CA ALA A 262 -6.61 16.50 4.11
C ALA A 262 -6.03 17.90 4.36
N ALA A 263 -6.22 18.43 5.58
CA ALA A 263 -5.71 19.75 5.97
C ALA A 263 -4.17 19.80 5.93
N LEU A 264 -3.49 18.74 6.36
CA LEU A 264 -2.03 18.63 6.30
C LEU A 264 -1.51 18.59 4.86
N LEU A 265 -2.15 17.84 3.97
CA LEU A 265 -1.80 17.79 2.56
C LEU A 265 -1.99 19.15 1.87
N ASP A 266 -3.08 19.87 2.19
CA ASP A 266 -3.32 21.22 1.69
C ASP A 266 -2.24 22.20 2.18
N ALA A 267 -1.85 22.11 3.46
CA ALA A 267 -0.80 22.93 4.04
C ALA A 267 0.58 22.66 3.41
N LEU A 268 0.83 21.41 2.97
CA LEU A 268 2.03 21.00 2.24
C LEU A 268 1.98 21.34 0.75
N GLY A 269 0.87 21.93 0.26
CA GLY A 269 0.70 22.31 -1.15
C GLY A 269 0.49 21.12 -2.10
N ILE A 270 0.03 19.97 -1.58
CA ILE A 270 -0.31 18.81 -2.40
C ILE A 270 -1.70 18.98 -2.99
N SER A 271 -1.77 19.06 -4.31
CA SER A 271 -3.01 19.30 -5.03
C SER A 271 -3.96 18.09 -5.01
N GLU A 272 -5.25 18.34 -5.24
CA GLU A 272 -6.27 17.29 -5.42
C GLU A 272 -6.02 16.42 -6.67
N ALA A 273 -5.23 16.90 -7.63
CA ALA A 273 -4.83 16.12 -8.79
C ALA A 273 -3.74 15.08 -8.45
N GLU A 274 -2.89 15.38 -7.47
CA GLU A 274 -1.77 14.53 -7.06
C GLU A 274 -2.16 13.49 -6.02
N ALA A 275 -3.04 13.85 -5.08
CA ALA A 275 -3.46 12.96 -4.01
C ALA A 275 -4.96 13.05 -3.76
N ILE A 276 -5.65 11.92 -3.88
CA ILE A 276 -7.11 11.82 -3.70
C ILE A 276 -7.46 10.83 -2.60
N PHE A 277 -8.60 11.03 -1.97
CA PHE A 277 -9.19 9.99 -1.12
C PHE A 277 -10.01 9.03 -1.98
N ASP A 278 -9.68 7.75 -1.84
CA ASP A 278 -10.30 6.67 -2.60
C ASP A 278 -10.63 5.48 -1.67
N PRO A 279 -11.87 5.37 -1.21
CA PRO A 279 -12.28 4.31 -0.29
C PRO A 279 -12.24 2.91 -0.90
N SER A 280 -12.11 2.78 -2.22
CA SER A 280 -11.97 1.49 -2.88
C SER A 280 -10.59 0.86 -2.70
N LEU A 281 -9.61 1.64 -2.27
CA LEU A 281 -8.27 1.14 -1.96
C LEU A 281 -8.29 0.34 -0.66
N THR A 282 -8.15 -0.99 -0.76
CA THR A 282 -8.24 -1.93 0.37
C THR A 282 -6.98 -2.78 0.57
N ARG A 283 -5.85 -2.36 0.04
CA ARG A 283 -4.58 -3.10 0.09
C ARG A 283 -3.99 -3.23 1.49
N GLY A 284 -3.04 -4.16 1.63
CA GLY A 284 -2.26 -4.33 2.87
C GLY A 284 -3.05 -4.96 4.00
N LEU A 285 -3.73 -6.06 3.74
CA LEU A 285 -4.72 -6.69 4.61
C LEU A 285 -4.22 -7.11 5.99
N ASP A 286 -2.93 -7.41 6.14
CA ASP A 286 -2.44 -8.09 7.33
C ASP A 286 -1.70 -7.21 8.33
N TYR A 287 -1.17 -6.03 7.96
CA TYR A 287 -0.39 -5.20 8.88
C TYR A 287 -0.61 -3.68 8.82
N TYR A 288 -1.40 -3.15 7.90
CA TYR A 288 -1.77 -1.73 7.92
C TYR A 288 -2.86 -1.46 8.96
N THR A 289 -2.69 -0.40 9.76
CA THR A 289 -3.56 -0.06 10.89
C THR A 289 -4.19 1.33 10.80
N GLY A 290 -3.90 2.11 9.77
CA GLY A 290 -4.35 3.49 9.59
C GLY A 290 -4.46 3.85 8.11
N PRO A 291 -3.98 5.04 7.72
CA PRO A 291 -3.92 5.45 6.33
C PRO A 291 -3.14 4.47 5.45
N VAL A 292 -3.67 4.19 4.27
CA VAL A 292 -3.04 3.38 3.23
C VAL A 292 -3.03 4.20 1.95
N PHE A 293 -1.94 4.13 1.21
CA PHE A 293 -1.83 4.86 -0.05
C PHE A 293 -1.05 4.07 -1.10
N GLU A 294 -1.34 4.38 -2.35
CA GLU A 294 -0.81 3.72 -3.53
C GLU A 294 -0.65 4.75 -4.65
N ILE A 295 0.45 4.65 -5.38
CA ILE A 295 0.70 5.52 -6.53
C ILE A 295 0.27 4.80 -7.80
N GLU A 296 -0.51 5.47 -8.64
CA GLU A 296 -0.79 5.06 -10.01
C GLU A 296 -0.16 6.04 -10.99
N VAL A 297 0.36 5.53 -12.11
CA VAL A 297 0.81 6.36 -13.23
C VAL A 297 -0.36 6.53 -14.18
N VAL A 298 -0.81 7.80 -14.35
CA VAL A 298 -1.97 8.11 -15.17
C VAL A 298 -1.69 7.78 -16.64
N GLY A 299 -2.61 7.06 -17.28
CA GLY A 299 -2.46 6.65 -18.68
C GLY A 299 -1.56 5.43 -18.91
N MET A 300 -0.97 4.84 -17.88
CA MET A 300 -0.12 3.66 -17.96
C MET A 300 -0.56 2.52 -17.04
N PRO A 301 -1.79 1.99 -17.17
CA PRO A 301 -2.32 0.98 -16.27
C PRO A 301 -1.52 -0.34 -16.27
N SER A 302 -0.70 -0.57 -17.33
CA SER A 302 0.17 -1.74 -17.43
C SER A 302 1.35 -1.74 -16.45
N ILE A 303 1.72 -0.58 -15.90
CA ILE A 303 2.77 -0.47 -14.88
C ILE A 303 2.25 -1.03 -13.55
N GLY A 304 0.95 -0.98 -13.35
CA GLY A 304 0.34 -1.29 -12.06
C GLY A 304 0.55 -0.16 -11.06
N SER A 305 0.39 -0.49 -9.78
CA SER A 305 0.69 0.43 -8.68
C SER A 305 2.16 0.39 -8.30
N ILE A 306 2.65 1.53 -7.92
CA ILE A 306 4.02 1.76 -7.44
C ILE A 306 3.98 1.91 -5.91
#